data_bf566e1b564da731ab2087d51bb07461
#
_entry.id   bf566e1b564da731ab2087d51bb07461
#
_cell.length_a   1.000
_cell.length_b   1.000
_cell.length_c   1.000
_cell.angle_alpha   90.00
_cell.angle_beta   90.00
_cell.angle_gamma   90.00
#
_symmetry.space_group_name_H-M   'P 1'
#
loop_
_entity.id
_entity.type
_entity.pdbx_description
1 polymer ?
#
loop_
_entity_poly.entity_id
_entity_poly.type
_entity_poly.pdbx_seq_one_letter_code
_entity_poly.pdbx_strand_id
1 'polypeptide(L)'
;MLKEISNLKNHFIVCGIGDIGSTIVKELKQTKRDFVVVDTDTEKLEKLGTMEKILYVNEDATKDETLVSAGIHNAQGLITILPDDKDNLFVTLTAKQLNPNLRIVSKGIEEHTIKKLKMAGADSVVLSNAIGGLRMVSVLIRPAVVGFLDKMLRAQKGKSY
;
A
#
# COMPACT_ATOMS: atom_id res chain seq x y z
N MET A 1 8.72 19.61 1.50
CA MET A 1 7.99 18.36 1.22
C MET A 1 6.48 18.49 1.41
N LEU A 2 6.03 19.06 2.51
CA LEU A 2 4.57 19.23 2.75
C LEU A 2 3.88 20.07 1.66
N LYS A 3 4.57 21.09 1.16
CA LYS A 3 4.04 21.92 0.08
C LYS A 3 3.83 21.12 -1.20
N GLU A 4 4.76 20.24 -1.53
CA GLU A 4 4.64 19.37 -2.70
C GLU A 4 3.49 18.40 -2.55
N ILE A 5 3.32 17.83 -1.34
CA ILE A 5 2.21 16.92 -1.04
C ILE A 5 0.87 17.64 -1.17
N SER A 6 0.78 18.89 -0.70
CA SER A 6 -0.46 19.66 -0.76
C SER A 6 -0.95 19.94 -2.19
N ASN A 7 -0.05 19.86 -3.17
CA ASN A 7 -0.38 20.06 -4.57
C ASN A 7 -0.80 18.78 -5.29
N LEU A 8 -0.68 17.63 -4.64
CA LEU A 8 -1.06 16.35 -5.24
C LEU A 8 -2.56 16.16 -5.30
N LYS A 9 -3.02 15.57 -6.40
CA LYS A 9 -4.42 15.16 -6.61
C LYS A 9 -4.44 13.82 -7.29
N ASN A 10 -5.39 12.97 -6.93
CA ASN A 10 -5.53 11.62 -7.49
C ASN A 10 -4.29 10.75 -7.26
N HIS A 11 -3.58 11.01 -6.17
CA HIS A 11 -2.39 10.27 -5.77
C HIS A 11 -2.75 9.10 -4.86
N PHE A 12 -1.76 8.28 -4.56
CA PHE A 12 -1.90 7.17 -3.63
C PHE A 12 -1.17 7.46 -2.33
N ILE A 13 -1.67 6.88 -1.24
CA ILE A 13 -1.03 6.95 0.07
C ILE A 13 -0.65 5.52 0.46
N VAL A 14 0.60 5.34 0.86
CA VAL A 14 1.12 4.04 1.31
C VAL A 14 1.44 4.14 2.81
N CYS A 15 0.67 3.46 3.64
CA CYS A 15 0.84 3.47 5.09
C CYS A 15 1.64 2.25 5.53
N GLY A 16 2.86 2.51 5.96
CA GLY A 16 3.82 1.48 6.33
C GLY A 16 4.80 1.19 5.20
N ILE A 17 6.03 0.86 5.56
CA ILE A 17 7.04 0.45 4.59
C ILE A 17 7.22 -1.07 4.62
N GLY A 18 7.39 -1.67 5.82
CA GLY A 18 7.48 -3.10 6.00
C GLY A 18 8.36 -3.83 4.97
N ASP A 19 8.22 -5.15 4.92
CA ASP A 19 9.00 -5.97 3.99
C ASP A 19 8.56 -5.81 2.54
N ILE A 20 7.29 -5.49 2.31
CA ILE A 20 6.75 -5.34 0.96
C ILE A 20 6.70 -3.89 0.50
N GLY A 21 7.01 -2.95 1.39
CA GLY A 21 6.92 -1.51 1.09
C GLY A 21 7.84 -1.07 -0.03
N SER A 22 9.08 -1.55 -0.04
CA SER A 22 10.02 -1.21 -1.11
C SER A 22 9.54 -1.71 -2.47
N THR A 23 8.93 -2.89 -2.51
CA THR A 23 8.34 -3.43 -3.75
C THR A 23 7.19 -2.57 -4.23
N ILE A 24 6.30 -2.16 -3.32
CA ILE A 24 5.18 -1.27 -3.65
C ILE A 24 5.69 0.06 -4.21
N VAL A 25 6.66 0.66 -3.54
CA VAL A 25 7.24 1.94 -3.97
C VAL A 25 7.86 1.84 -5.36
N LYS A 26 8.65 0.81 -5.60
CA LYS A 26 9.26 0.59 -6.92
C LYS A 26 8.21 0.45 -8.00
N GLU A 27 7.15 -0.30 -7.73
CA GLU A 27 6.07 -0.52 -8.70
C GLU A 27 5.32 0.78 -8.99
N LEU A 28 4.99 1.57 -7.97
CA LEU A 28 4.34 2.86 -8.16
C LEU A 28 5.22 3.82 -8.96
N LYS A 29 6.52 3.81 -8.71
CA LYS A 29 7.49 4.60 -9.47
C LYS A 29 7.54 4.18 -10.93
N GLN A 30 7.64 2.89 -11.20
CA GLN A 30 7.69 2.36 -12.56
C GLN A 30 6.42 2.66 -13.34
N THR A 31 5.27 2.67 -12.68
CA THR A 31 3.99 2.99 -13.30
C THR A 31 3.71 4.49 -13.36
N LYS A 32 4.66 5.30 -12.93
CA LYS A 32 4.58 6.77 -12.97
C LYS A 32 3.36 7.32 -12.21
N ARG A 33 3.04 6.69 -11.08
CA ARG A 33 1.95 7.13 -10.21
C ARG A 33 2.48 8.04 -9.12
N ASP A 34 1.77 9.12 -8.84
CA ASP A 34 2.08 9.98 -7.70
C ASP A 34 1.65 9.28 -6.41
N PHE A 35 2.50 9.33 -5.39
CA PHE A 35 2.22 8.71 -4.11
C PHE A 35 2.97 9.36 -2.97
N VAL A 36 2.47 9.15 -1.75
CA VAL A 36 3.08 9.61 -0.50
C VAL A 36 3.22 8.39 0.40
N VAL A 37 4.39 8.22 1.00
CA VAL A 37 4.65 7.14 1.96
C VAL A 37 4.51 7.70 3.38
N VAL A 38 3.83 6.97 4.25
CA VAL A 38 3.63 7.33 5.65
C VAL A 38 4.22 6.24 6.53
N ASP A 39 5.15 6.59 7.40
CA ASP A 39 5.76 5.65 8.34
C ASP A 39 6.35 6.41 9.53
N THR A 40 6.47 5.75 10.67
CA THR A 40 7.12 6.31 11.86
C THR A 40 8.62 6.06 11.86
N ASP A 41 9.11 5.14 11.04
CA ASP A 41 10.51 4.75 11.00
C ASP A 41 11.33 5.73 10.13
N THR A 42 11.96 6.68 10.82
CA THR A 42 12.74 7.73 10.16
C THR A 42 13.87 7.17 9.30
N GLU A 43 14.59 6.16 9.80
CA GLU A 43 15.72 5.57 9.07
C GLU A 43 15.28 4.92 7.77
N LYS A 44 14.17 4.17 7.80
CA LYS A 44 13.62 3.53 6.60
C LYS A 44 13.18 4.56 5.57
N LEU A 45 12.52 5.63 6.02
CA LEU A 45 12.08 6.70 5.14
C LEU A 45 13.25 7.43 4.49
N GLU A 46 14.28 7.76 5.26
CA GLU A 46 15.46 8.42 4.75
C GLU A 46 16.21 7.54 3.76
N LYS A 47 16.36 6.25 4.08
CA LYS A 47 17.00 5.28 3.19
C LYS A 47 16.24 5.14 1.88
N LEU A 48 14.93 5.02 1.97
CA LEU A 48 14.06 4.91 0.79
C LEU A 48 14.10 6.19 -0.04
N GLY A 49 14.09 7.34 0.62
CA GLY A 49 14.19 8.64 -0.04
C GLY A 49 15.53 8.89 -0.75
N THR A 50 16.60 8.22 -0.29
CA THR A 50 17.90 8.29 -0.95
C THR A 50 17.94 7.41 -2.19
N MET A 51 17.35 6.20 -2.10
CA MET A 51 17.34 5.24 -3.22
C MET A 51 16.33 5.63 -4.30
N GLU A 52 15.19 6.14 -3.88
CA GLU A 52 14.08 6.54 -4.75
C GLU A 52 13.62 7.92 -4.30
N LYS A 53 13.50 8.86 -5.21
CA LYS A 53 12.92 10.17 -4.87
C LYS A 53 11.45 9.99 -4.52
N ILE A 54 11.12 10.08 -3.23
CA ILE A 54 9.74 9.90 -2.75
C ILE A 54 9.32 11.07 -1.86
N LEU A 55 8.03 11.32 -1.84
CA LEU A 55 7.40 12.20 -0.86
C LEU A 55 6.97 11.33 0.32
N TYR A 56 7.20 11.81 1.55
CA TYR A 56 6.82 11.03 2.72
C TYR A 56 6.39 11.91 3.90
N VAL A 57 5.62 11.31 4.78
CA VAL A 57 5.21 11.88 6.06
C VAL A 57 5.72 10.95 7.15
N ASN A 58 6.62 11.46 8.00
CA ASN A 58 7.25 10.69 9.07
C ASN A 58 6.41 10.82 10.35
N GLU A 59 5.22 10.23 10.34
CA GLU A 59 4.28 10.28 11.44
C GLU A 59 3.43 9.01 11.49
N ASP A 60 2.65 8.87 12.56
CA ASP A 60 1.79 7.71 12.80
C ASP A 60 0.55 7.75 11.90
N ALA A 61 0.41 6.76 11.03
CA ALA A 61 -0.71 6.66 10.09
C ALA A 61 -2.07 6.45 10.76
N THR A 62 -2.10 6.06 12.04
CA THR A 62 -3.37 5.89 12.75
C THR A 62 -3.99 7.22 13.20
N LYS A 63 -3.29 8.31 13.01
CA LYS A 63 -3.78 9.65 13.39
C LYS A 63 -4.37 10.39 12.20
N ASP A 64 -5.50 11.07 12.43
CA ASP A 64 -6.18 11.85 11.41
C ASP A 64 -5.26 12.88 10.76
N GLU A 65 -4.51 13.62 11.58
CA GLU A 65 -3.63 14.69 11.11
C GLU A 65 -2.57 14.17 10.14
N THR A 66 -2.09 12.96 10.38
CA THR A 66 -1.09 12.33 9.51
C THR A 66 -1.66 12.08 8.12
N LEU A 67 -2.86 11.53 8.04
CA LEU A 67 -3.51 11.26 6.76
C LEU A 67 -3.88 12.54 6.04
N VAL A 68 -4.29 13.57 6.77
CA VAL A 68 -4.55 14.89 6.18
C VAL A 68 -3.26 15.47 5.60
N SER A 69 -2.14 15.36 6.32
CA SER A 69 -0.83 15.81 5.82
C SER A 69 -0.40 15.05 4.57
N ALA A 70 -0.84 13.81 4.41
CA ALA A 70 -0.58 13.00 3.21
C ALA A 70 -1.55 13.30 2.06
N GLY A 71 -2.47 14.24 2.24
CA GLY A 71 -3.40 14.66 1.18
C GLY A 71 -4.57 13.72 0.96
N ILE A 72 -5.08 13.09 2.01
CA ILE A 72 -6.14 12.09 1.89
C ILE A 72 -7.41 12.61 1.22
N HIS A 73 -7.75 13.88 1.40
CA HIS A 73 -8.97 14.44 0.82
C HIS A 73 -8.92 14.45 -0.72
N ASN A 74 -7.73 14.51 -1.30
CA ASN A 74 -7.54 14.55 -2.75
C ASN A 74 -6.94 13.25 -3.31
N ALA A 75 -6.68 12.26 -2.47
CA ALA A 75 -6.12 10.99 -2.89
C ALA A 75 -7.18 10.11 -3.57
N GLN A 76 -6.75 9.26 -4.50
CA GLN A 76 -7.65 8.29 -5.12
C GLN A 76 -7.57 6.91 -4.48
N GLY A 77 -6.49 6.57 -3.80
CA GLY A 77 -6.33 5.26 -3.20
C GLY A 77 -5.35 5.26 -2.03
N LEU A 78 -5.47 4.23 -1.21
CA LEU A 78 -4.61 4.04 -0.05
C LEU A 78 -4.31 2.55 0.12
N ILE A 79 -3.05 2.25 0.38
CA ILE A 79 -2.59 0.91 0.76
C ILE A 79 -2.11 0.98 2.20
N THR A 80 -2.59 0.09 3.05
CA THR A 80 -2.10 0.01 4.43
C THR A 80 -1.48 -1.35 4.69
N ILE A 81 -0.19 -1.34 5.06
CA ILE A 81 0.63 -2.53 5.25
C ILE A 81 1.38 -2.50 6.58
N LEU A 82 0.75 -1.93 7.60
CA LEU A 82 1.33 -1.88 8.94
C LEU A 82 1.49 -3.30 9.52
N PRO A 83 2.42 -3.50 10.46
CA PRO A 83 2.67 -4.84 11.01
C PRO A 83 1.49 -5.47 11.74
N ASP A 84 0.61 -4.66 12.32
CA ASP A 84 -0.51 -5.12 13.13
C ASP A 84 -1.83 -4.90 12.41
N ASP A 85 -2.65 -5.96 12.32
CA ASP A 85 -3.97 -5.89 11.68
C ASP A 85 -4.89 -4.88 12.35
N LYS A 86 -4.75 -4.66 13.66
CA LYS A 86 -5.53 -3.64 14.38
C LYS A 86 -5.22 -2.24 13.87
N ASP A 87 -3.96 -1.96 13.62
CA ASP A 87 -3.55 -0.67 13.08
C ASP A 87 -4.07 -0.48 11.65
N ASN A 88 -4.02 -1.53 10.83
CA ASN A 88 -4.58 -1.48 9.48
C ASN A 88 -6.09 -1.25 9.50
N LEU A 89 -6.77 -1.87 10.46
CA LEU A 89 -8.21 -1.66 10.66
C LEU A 89 -8.49 -0.20 11.03
N PHE A 90 -7.73 0.35 11.95
CA PHE A 90 -7.90 1.72 12.40
C PHE A 90 -7.62 2.73 11.28
N VAL A 91 -6.55 2.52 10.51
CA VAL A 91 -6.24 3.37 9.35
C VAL A 91 -7.39 3.31 8.32
N THR A 92 -7.90 2.11 8.05
CA THR A 92 -9.00 1.94 7.10
C THR A 92 -10.25 2.71 7.52
N LEU A 93 -10.64 2.60 8.80
CA LEU A 93 -11.78 3.33 9.34
C LEU A 93 -11.60 4.85 9.22
N THR A 94 -10.45 5.33 9.66
CA THR A 94 -10.14 6.77 9.64
C THR A 94 -10.10 7.29 8.20
N ALA A 95 -9.46 6.55 7.31
CA ALA A 95 -9.34 6.95 5.91
C ALA A 95 -10.72 7.06 5.23
N LYS A 96 -11.61 6.10 5.47
CA LYS A 96 -12.97 6.15 4.90
C LYS A 96 -13.79 7.31 5.46
N GLN A 97 -13.61 7.63 6.72
CA GLN A 97 -14.28 8.80 7.31
C GLN A 97 -13.80 10.10 6.68
N LEU A 98 -12.49 10.22 6.43
CA LEU A 98 -11.91 11.43 5.85
C LEU A 98 -12.18 11.56 4.35
N ASN A 99 -12.25 10.44 3.64
CA ASN A 99 -12.52 10.42 2.21
C ASN A 99 -13.35 9.19 1.83
N PRO A 100 -14.70 9.31 1.81
CA PRO A 100 -15.57 8.16 1.53
C PRO A 100 -15.39 7.55 0.13
N ASN A 101 -14.83 8.30 -0.82
CA ASN A 101 -14.61 7.82 -2.19
C ASN A 101 -13.26 7.13 -2.37
N LEU A 102 -12.45 7.08 -1.33
CA LEU A 102 -11.11 6.51 -1.39
C LEU A 102 -11.17 4.99 -1.58
N ARG A 103 -10.39 4.50 -2.54
CA ARG A 103 -10.21 3.05 -2.71
C ARG A 103 -9.12 2.57 -1.76
N ILE A 104 -9.43 1.57 -0.95
CA ILE A 104 -8.52 1.08 0.10
C ILE A 104 -8.19 -0.39 -0.10
N VAL A 105 -6.90 -0.69 -0.09
CA VAL A 105 -6.38 -2.06 -0.06
C VAL A 105 -5.60 -2.22 1.24
N SER A 106 -5.97 -3.21 2.03
CA SER A 106 -5.31 -3.49 3.30
C SER A 106 -4.60 -4.83 3.27
N LYS A 107 -3.42 -4.88 3.89
CA LYS A 107 -2.78 -6.13 4.23
C LYS A 107 -3.53 -6.74 5.42
N GLY A 108 -3.71 -8.06 5.39
CA GLY A 108 -4.21 -8.83 6.52
C GLY A 108 -3.25 -9.96 6.83
N ILE A 109 -3.09 -10.29 8.10
CA ILE A 109 -2.27 -11.42 8.53
C ILE A 109 -3.17 -12.63 8.81
N GLU A 110 -4.29 -12.40 9.48
CA GLU A 110 -5.18 -13.47 9.89
C GLU A 110 -6.50 -13.43 9.12
N GLU A 111 -6.96 -14.62 8.73
CA GLU A 111 -8.17 -14.78 7.94
C GLU A 111 -9.40 -14.14 8.58
N HIS A 112 -9.53 -14.26 9.91
CA HIS A 112 -10.70 -13.74 10.61
C HIS A 112 -10.78 -12.21 10.60
N THR A 113 -9.69 -11.51 10.30
CA THR A 113 -9.70 -10.05 10.20
C THR A 113 -10.18 -9.52 8.85
N ILE A 114 -10.24 -10.38 7.83
CA ILE A 114 -10.70 -9.97 6.48
C ILE A 114 -12.07 -9.31 6.53
N LYS A 115 -13.01 -9.96 7.18
CA LYS A 115 -14.38 -9.46 7.28
C LYS A 115 -14.44 -8.11 7.97
N LYS A 116 -13.68 -7.96 9.07
CA LYS A 116 -13.62 -6.71 9.82
C LYS A 116 -13.02 -5.58 8.99
N LEU A 117 -11.95 -5.86 8.27
CA LEU A 117 -11.31 -4.87 7.40
C LEU A 117 -12.25 -4.43 6.28
N LYS A 118 -12.97 -5.36 5.68
CA LYS A 118 -13.96 -5.02 4.65
C LYS A 118 -15.12 -4.22 5.22
N MET A 119 -15.61 -4.55 6.40
CA MET A 119 -16.65 -3.79 7.07
C MET A 119 -16.19 -2.37 7.43
N ALA A 120 -14.91 -2.20 7.73
CA ALA A 120 -14.31 -0.89 8.00
C ALA A 120 -14.18 -0.02 6.76
N GLY A 121 -14.27 -0.60 5.57
CA GLY A 121 -14.21 0.12 4.31
C GLY A 121 -13.12 -0.31 3.35
N ALA A 122 -12.35 -1.36 3.65
CA ALA A 122 -11.37 -1.87 2.70
C ALA A 122 -12.08 -2.50 1.50
N ASP A 123 -11.70 -2.06 0.31
CA ASP A 123 -12.23 -2.63 -0.93
C ASP A 123 -11.65 -4.00 -1.20
N SER A 124 -10.41 -4.22 -0.80
CA SER A 124 -9.73 -5.52 -0.90
C SER A 124 -8.81 -5.73 0.29
N VAL A 125 -8.69 -6.99 0.70
CA VAL A 125 -7.75 -7.40 1.75
C VAL A 125 -6.83 -8.47 1.18
N VAL A 126 -5.53 -8.26 1.31
CA VAL A 126 -4.51 -9.18 0.79
C VAL A 126 -3.82 -9.88 1.96
N LEU A 127 -3.96 -11.21 2.03
CA LEU A 127 -3.27 -12.03 3.01
C LEU A 127 -1.88 -12.38 2.47
N SER A 128 -0.90 -11.52 2.74
CA SER A 128 0.44 -11.64 2.15
C SER A 128 1.14 -12.96 2.47
N ASN A 129 0.96 -13.47 3.69
CA ASN A 129 1.57 -14.74 4.08
C ASN A 129 0.96 -15.93 3.33
N ALA A 130 -0.36 -15.93 3.16
CA ALA A 130 -1.05 -16.98 2.43
C ALA A 130 -0.64 -17.01 0.95
N ILE A 131 -0.57 -15.84 0.33
CA ILE A 131 -0.16 -15.70 -1.07
C ILE A 131 1.27 -16.20 -1.26
N GLY A 132 2.18 -15.82 -0.36
CA GLY A 132 3.57 -16.27 -0.41
C GLY A 132 3.71 -17.78 -0.27
N GLY A 133 2.97 -18.37 0.67
CA GLY A 133 2.98 -19.82 0.88
C GLY A 133 2.42 -20.58 -0.31
N LEU A 134 1.28 -20.15 -0.83
CA LEU A 134 0.67 -20.75 -2.02
C LEU A 134 1.60 -20.65 -3.22
N ARG A 135 2.26 -19.51 -3.39
CA ARG A 135 3.23 -19.29 -4.46
C ARG A 135 4.40 -20.27 -4.37
N MET A 136 4.96 -20.46 -3.17
CA MET A 136 6.07 -21.39 -2.97
C MET A 136 5.68 -22.81 -3.35
N VAL A 137 4.51 -23.26 -2.94
CA VAL A 137 4.00 -24.58 -3.29
C VAL A 137 3.78 -24.70 -4.80
N SER A 138 3.22 -23.66 -5.42
CA SER A 138 2.98 -23.63 -6.86
C SER A 138 4.28 -23.68 -7.67
N VAL A 139 5.30 -22.96 -7.21
CA VAL A 139 6.63 -22.99 -7.87
C VAL A 139 7.25 -24.38 -7.76
N LEU A 140 7.07 -25.05 -6.63
CA LEU A 140 7.60 -26.40 -6.42
C LEU A 140 6.90 -27.44 -7.28
N ILE A 141 5.57 -27.38 -7.37
CA ILE A 141 4.74 -28.40 -8.04
C ILE A 141 4.53 -28.09 -9.52
N ARG A 142 4.35 -26.81 -9.88
CA ARG A 142 3.98 -26.38 -11.24
C ARG A 142 4.83 -25.20 -11.72
N PRO A 143 6.15 -25.37 -11.81
CA PRO A 143 7.02 -24.22 -12.13
C PRO A 143 6.74 -23.58 -13.49
N ALA A 144 6.36 -24.36 -14.50
CA ALA A 144 6.06 -23.83 -15.84
C ALA A 144 4.82 -22.92 -15.82
N VAL A 145 3.79 -23.28 -15.06
CA VAL A 145 2.54 -22.51 -14.98
C VAL A 145 2.81 -21.17 -14.28
N VAL A 146 3.56 -21.18 -13.20
CA VAL A 146 3.90 -19.94 -12.47
C VAL A 146 4.71 -19.00 -13.35
N GLY A 147 5.69 -19.50 -14.07
CA GLY A 147 6.49 -18.70 -14.99
C GLY A 147 5.64 -18.06 -16.09
N PHE A 148 4.69 -18.80 -16.63
CA PHE A 148 3.76 -18.30 -17.65
C PHE A 148 2.88 -17.17 -17.10
N LEU A 149 2.30 -17.35 -15.92
CA LEU A 149 1.46 -16.33 -15.28
C LEU A 149 2.23 -15.06 -14.98
N ASP A 150 3.47 -15.19 -14.52
CA ASP A 150 4.33 -14.03 -14.26
C ASP A 150 4.58 -13.21 -15.52
N LYS A 151 4.87 -13.90 -16.62
CA LYS A 151 5.08 -13.23 -17.92
C LYS A 151 3.82 -12.51 -18.37
N MET A 152 2.66 -13.12 -18.21
CA MET A 152 1.38 -12.51 -18.58
C MET A 152 1.12 -11.24 -17.76
N LEU A 153 1.33 -11.30 -16.45
CA LEU A 153 1.12 -10.14 -15.57
C LEU A 153 2.03 -8.98 -15.92
N ARG A 154 3.29 -9.26 -16.22
CA ARG A 154 4.25 -8.23 -16.64
C ARG A 154 3.87 -7.60 -17.97
N ALA A 155 3.41 -8.40 -18.92
CA ALA A 155 2.95 -7.89 -20.21
C ALA A 155 1.74 -6.98 -20.07
N GLN A 156 0.78 -7.34 -19.22
CA GLN A 156 -0.39 -6.51 -18.93
C GLN A 156 -0.01 -5.19 -18.28
N LYS A 157 0.94 -5.19 -17.36
CA LYS A 157 1.44 -3.96 -16.73
C LYS A 157 2.04 -3.01 -17.77
N GLY A 158 2.79 -3.53 -18.71
CA GLY A 158 3.37 -2.74 -19.79
C GLY A 158 2.34 -2.11 -20.71
N LYS A 159 1.13 -2.64 -20.76
CA LYS A 159 0.04 -2.15 -21.61
C LYS A 159 -0.93 -1.21 -20.90
N SER A 160 -0.83 -1.09 -19.60
CA SER A 160 -1.81 -0.34 -18.76
C SER A 160 -1.57 1.17 -18.74
N TYR A 161 -0.52 1.66 -19.35
CA TYR A 161 -0.10 3.07 -19.19
C TYR A 161 0.09 3.82 -20.47
#